data_85ee2ccabbdaef3c859dcda6ae990ceb
#
_entry.id   85ee2ccabbdaef3c859dcda6ae990ceb
#
_cell.length_a   1.000
_cell.length_b   1.000
_cell.length_c   1.000
_cell.angle_alpha   90.00
_cell.angle_beta   90.00
_cell.angle_gamma   90.00
#
_symmetry.space_group_name_H-M   'P 1'
#
loop_
_entity.id
_entity.type
_entity.pdbx_description
1 polymer ?
#
loop_
_entity_poly.entity_id
_entity_poly.type
_entity_poly.pdbx_seq_one_letter_code
_entity_poly.pdbx_strand_id
1 'polypeptide(L)'
;MYIDYQDLDFSFLKSQGGIGVLTSTLSAMQERKMPYLNKLLHKIDIYDNFEQIFKYKALIILNGVNEIWLYEHKNALENYIKSGRILINFATNSTRYLPSQTSAYIPSDMPIRTREIIPSKHAIFHGVSAYDLNFRRGVKGFFNRGYFNTPKNALEIMSDSEKKCVAFIEKIGDGTLLATAGADFLWYGAFELSTAKRTAINLLFWVQHCLKTGEIDPDFSEIYIKSSKFSKQICSQNDEVLHSNKYAKSSKKIEEFLLQKYEKNKFNLKDFVSNLAQNKSAKSSENLFDYSGVKKAFLTSGASFHLGFFKNYDAKYSDIFDEIFYAPNFKNSSLKNIDLLVIASRIEVRFLRENRKKIREFLKRGGNLIFFGEDQKEIIKSAKFTRGEVNFWWWLNRDKGANMPLIATNQDAPIWQFMRPDEAKWHYHGYFTPTNKNGKKAKICNLLCDELGRTILYRDLSFKGAVYITSLDPEYHIGQGFMPTTKPFFDKFLNFACYMIRNKK
;
A
#
# COMPACT_ATOMS: atom_id res chain seq x y z
N MET A 1 2.05 -1.79 -32.69
CA MET A 1 2.24 -3.24 -32.80
C MET A 1 1.52 -3.90 -31.64
N TYR A 2 0.54 -4.73 -31.92
CA TYR A 2 -0.19 -5.51 -30.93
C TYR A 2 0.75 -6.61 -30.43
N ILE A 3 1.01 -6.68 -29.13
CA ILE A 3 1.80 -7.79 -28.57
C ILE A 3 0.80 -8.86 -28.16
N ASP A 4 0.83 -9.99 -28.84
CA ASP A 4 0.10 -11.17 -28.38
C ASP A 4 0.87 -11.77 -27.19
N TYR A 5 0.25 -11.75 -26.03
CA TYR A 5 0.84 -12.27 -24.81
C TYR A 5 1.02 -13.79 -24.82
N GLN A 6 0.37 -14.49 -25.75
CA GLN A 6 0.49 -15.95 -25.88
C GLN A 6 1.83 -16.37 -26.49
N ASP A 7 2.46 -15.48 -27.27
CA ASP A 7 3.74 -15.73 -27.95
C ASP A 7 4.96 -15.36 -27.07
N LEU A 8 4.75 -14.87 -25.85
CA LEU A 8 5.83 -14.47 -24.96
C LEU A 8 6.45 -15.69 -24.25
N ASP A 9 7.75 -15.86 -24.41
CA ASP A 9 8.49 -16.95 -23.79
C ASP A 9 9.09 -16.55 -22.44
N PHE A 10 8.44 -16.99 -21.37
CA PHE A 10 8.92 -16.90 -19.98
C PHE A 10 9.30 -18.27 -19.41
N SER A 11 9.62 -19.23 -20.23
CA SER A 11 9.98 -20.60 -19.81
C SER A 11 11.17 -20.60 -18.84
N PHE A 12 12.14 -19.72 -19.08
CA PHE A 12 13.28 -19.55 -18.17
C PHE A 12 12.84 -19.08 -16.78
N LEU A 13 11.99 -18.03 -16.66
CA LEU A 13 11.50 -17.60 -15.36
C LEU A 13 10.71 -18.70 -14.66
N LYS A 14 9.93 -19.49 -15.40
CA LYS A 14 9.21 -20.65 -14.85
C LYS A 14 10.17 -21.71 -14.31
N SER A 15 11.25 -22.01 -15.07
CA SER A 15 12.26 -22.97 -14.63
C SER A 15 13.01 -22.53 -13.36
N GLN A 16 13.11 -21.21 -13.14
CA GLN A 16 13.67 -20.61 -11.92
C GLN A 16 12.64 -20.53 -10.76
N GLY A 17 11.47 -21.15 -10.89
CA GLY A 17 10.40 -21.14 -9.89
C GLY A 17 9.49 -19.91 -9.96
N GLY A 18 9.63 -19.06 -10.96
CA GLY A 18 8.87 -17.81 -11.10
C GLY A 18 9.41 -16.67 -10.23
N ILE A 19 8.53 -15.76 -9.84
CA ILE A 19 8.85 -14.56 -9.06
C ILE A 19 8.02 -14.58 -7.77
N GLY A 20 8.70 -14.45 -6.63
CA GLY A 20 8.02 -14.29 -5.34
C GLY A 20 7.44 -12.88 -5.20
N VAL A 21 6.25 -12.77 -4.65
CA VAL A 21 5.61 -11.48 -4.38
C VAL A 21 5.24 -11.39 -2.91
N LEU A 22 5.93 -10.52 -2.20
CA LEU A 22 5.64 -10.26 -0.79
C LEU A 22 4.32 -9.52 -0.64
N THR A 23 3.48 -10.01 0.23
CA THR A 23 2.20 -9.40 0.56
C THR A 23 1.86 -9.64 2.03
N SER A 24 1.24 -8.65 2.66
CA SER A 24 0.59 -8.78 3.96
C SER A 24 -0.93 -8.80 3.83
N THR A 25 -1.45 -8.45 2.65
CA THR A 25 -2.88 -8.47 2.34
C THR A 25 -3.15 -9.31 1.10
N LEU A 26 -3.95 -10.34 1.22
CA LEU A 26 -4.30 -11.23 0.11
C LEU A 26 -5.12 -10.54 -1.00
N SER A 27 -5.80 -9.42 -0.68
CA SER A 27 -6.77 -8.80 -1.58
C SER A 27 -6.17 -8.09 -2.79
N ALA A 28 -5.00 -7.48 -2.66
CA ALA A 28 -4.46 -6.61 -3.72
C ALA A 28 -4.11 -7.35 -5.03
N MET A 29 -3.82 -8.64 -4.97
CA MET A 29 -3.46 -9.43 -6.16
C MET A 29 -4.59 -10.26 -6.77
N GLN A 30 -5.67 -10.52 -6.01
CA GLN A 30 -6.72 -11.46 -6.47
C GLN A 30 -7.57 -10.93 -7.62
N GLU A 31 -7.59 -9.61 -7.82
CA GLU A 31 -8.58 -8.97 -8.68
C GLU A 31 -8.07 -8.60 -10.07
N ARG A 32 -6.77 -8.76 -10.30
CA ARG A 32 -6.16 -8.33 -11.56
C ARG A 32 -6.04 -9.50 -12.53
N LYS A 33 -6.91 -9.50 -13.53
CA LYS A 33 -6.92 -10.53 -14.59
C LYS A 33 -5.77 -10.32 -15.57
N MET A 34 -4.58 -10.77 -15.22
CA MET A 34 -3.45 -10.90 -16.13
C MET A 34 -3.01 -12.36 -16.15
N PRO A 35 -3.64 -13.22 -16.95
CA PRO A 35 -3.46 -14.68 -16.90
C PRO A 35 -2.00 -15.13 -17.05
N TYR A 36 -1.19 -14.42 -17.85
CA TYR A 36 0.22 -14.74 -18.04
C TYR A 36 1.06 -14.42 -16.77
N LEU A 37 0.74 -13.36 -16.03
CA LEU A 37 1.41 -13.01 -14.78
C LEU A 37 1.05 -13.99 -13.67
N ASN A 38 -0.19 -14.43 -13.59
CA ASN A 38 -0.64 -15.36 -12.56
C ASN A 38 0.11 -16.70 -12.55
N LYS A 39 0.69 -17.09 -13.70
CA LYS A 39 1.51 -18.30 -13.84
C LYS A 39 2.97 -18.11 -13.42
N LEU A 40 3.42 -16.85 -13.29
CA LEU A 40 4.80 -16.49 -12.96
C LEU A 40 4.95 -15.94 -11.55
N LEU A 41 3.88 -15.37 -10.99
CA LEU A 41 3.91 -14.68 -9.71
C LEU A 41 3.36 -15.56 -8.60
N HIS A 42 4.17 -15.77 -7.56
CA HIS A 42 3.83 -16.58 -6.40
C HIS A 42 3.77 -15.72 -5.14
N LYS A 43 2.62 -15.69 -4.51
CA LYS A 43 2.41 -14.92 -3.29
C LYS A 43 3.15 -15.52 -2.11
N ILE A 44 3.84 -14.68 -1.36
CA ILE A 44 4.47 -15.00 -0.09
C ILE A 44 3.81 -14.14 0.97
N ASP A 45 3.06 -14.76 1.87
CA ASP A 45 2.56 -14.07 3.06
C ASP A 45 3.73 -13.88 4.03
N ILE A 46 4.02 -12.61 4.34
CA ILE A 46 5.19 -12.28 5.16
C ILE A 46 5.11 -12.84 6.59
N TYR A 47 3.92 -13.10 7.11
CA TYR A 47 3.74 -13.59 8.47
C TYR A 47 3.81 -15.11 8.60
N ASP A 48 3.48 -15.83 7.53
CA ASP A 48 3.34 -17.29 7.60
C ASP A 48 4.53 -18.02 6.97
N ASN A 49 5.15 -17.46 5.94
CA ASN A 49 6.11 -18.19 5.10
C ASN A 49 7.23 -17.29 4.55
N PHE A 50 7.73 -16.35 5.34
CA PHE A 50 8.72 -15.41 4.83
C PHE A 50 10.02 -16.05 4.35
N GLU A 51 10.47 -17.13 4.99
CA GLU A 51 11.65 -17.88 4.57
C GLU A 51 11.57 -18.41 3.15
N GLN A 52 10.35 -18.51 2.59
CA GLN A 52 10.16 -18.91 1.19
C GLN A 52 10.71 -17.90 0.18
N ILE A 53 11.07 -16.69 0.58
CA ILE A 53 11.74 -15.72 -0.31
C ILE A 53 12.94 -16.35 -1.01
N PHE A 54 13.69 -17.20 -0.31
CA PHE A 54 14.90 -17.83 -0.84
C PHE A 54 14.66 -18.92 -1.91
N LYS A 55 13.40 -19.34 -2.11
CA LYS A 55 13.01 -20.24 -3.21
C LYS A 55 13.02 -19.54 -4.57
N TYR A 56 12.93 -18.22 -4.59
CA TYR A 56 12.79 -17.42 -5.80
C TYR A 56 14.08 -16.66 -6.10
N LYS A 57 14.41 -16.54 -7.38
CA LYS A 57 15.56 -15.73 -7.85
C LYS A 57 15.21 -14.26 -8.01
N ALA A 58 13.93 -13.93 -8.12
CA ALA A 58 13.42 -12.56 -8.13
C ALA A 58 12.27 -12.41 -7.14
N LEU A 59 12.22 -11.28 -6.47
CA LEU A 59 11.24 -10.96 -5.43
C LEU A 59 10.66 -9.57 -5.67
N ILE A 60 9.34 -9.42 -5.52
CA ILE A 60 8.65 -8.14 -5.64
C ILE A 60 8.03 -7.78 -4.30
N ILE A 61 8.25 -6.55 -3.85
CA ILE A 61 7.57 -5.93 -2.71
C ILE A 61 6.51 -4.99 -3.26
N LEU A 62 5.24 -5.26 -2.98
CA LEU A 62 4.12 -4.43 -3.40
C LEU A 62 3.85 -3.30 -2.42
N ASN A 63 3.23 -2.24 -2.90
CA ASN A 63 2.70 -1.20 -2.04
C ASN A 63 1.64 -1.79 -1.07
N GLY A 64 1.73 -1.42 0.19
CA GLY A 64 0.84 -1.90 1.25
C GLY A 64 1.34 -3.10 2.04
N VAL A 65 2.53 -3.63 1.74
CA VAL A 65 3.21 -4.59 2.63
C VAL A 65 3.58 -3.91 3.94
N ASN A 66 3.52 -4.65 5.03
CA ASN A 66 3.90 -4.15 6.36
C ASN A 66 5.39 -3.78 6.39
N GLU A 67 5.68 -2.49 6.40
CA GLU A 67 7.05 -1.97 6.40
C GLU A 67 7.78 -2.15 7.72
N ILE A 68 7.06 -2.15 8.85
CA ILE A 68 7.67 -2.38 10.16
C ILE A 68 8.26 -3.78 10.17
N TRP A 69 7.50 -4.73 9.69
CA TRP A 69 7.95 -6.11 9.58
C TRP A 69 9.13 -6.26 8.61
N LEU A 70 9.10 -5.59 7.44
CA LEU A 70 10.21 -5.57 6.50
C LEU A 70 11.47 -4.93 7.12
N TYR A 71 11.30 -3.87 7.91
CA TYR A 71 12.42 -3.20 8.60
C TYR A 71 13.06 -4.11 9.65
N GLU A 72 12.26 -4.85 10.41
CA GLU A 72 12.76 -5.85 11.35
C GLU A 72 13.53 -6.98 10.65
N HIS A 73 13.18 -7.28 9.39
CA HIS A 73 13.78 -8.35 8.58
C HIS A 73 14.75 -7.81 7.48
N LYS A 74 15.17 -6.57 7.57
CA LYS A 74 16.03 -5.93 6.54
C LYS A 74 17.31 -6.70 6.24
N ASN A 75 17.92 -7.33 7.25
CA ASN A 75 19.13 -8.13 7.06
C ASN A 75 18.88 -9.37 6.19
N ALA A 76 17.69 -9.96 6.26
CA ALA A 76 17.31 -11.07 5.39
C ALA A 76 17.14 -10.61 3.94
N LEU A 77 16.56 -9.42 3.72
CA LEU A 77 16.46 -8.81 2.39
C LEU A 77 17.84 -8.45 1.82
N GLU A 78 18.75 -7.96 2.65
CA GLU A 78 20.12 -7.68 2.26
C GLU A 78 20.88 -8.96 1.85
N ASN A 79 20.78 -10.01 2.66
CA ASN A 79 21.37 -11.32 2.35
C ASN A 79 20.74 -11.92 1.08
N TYR A 80 19.43 -11.71 0.87
CA TYR A 80 18.74 -12.14 -0.32
C TYR A 80 19.38 -11.54 -1.58
N ILE A 81 19.58 -10.23 -1.62
CA ILE A 81 20.19 -9.56 -2.78
C ILE A 81 21.65 -9.96 -2.92
N LYS A 82 22.46 -9.86 -1.85
CA LYS A 82 23.89 -10.19 -1.89
C LYS A 82 24.19 -11.61 -2.39
N SER A 83 23.21 -12.50 -2.35
CA SER A 83 23.33 -13.87 -2.88
C SER A 83 23.01 -13.99 -4.39
N GLY A 84 23.08 -12.89 -5.14
CA GLY A 84 22.90 -12.89 -6.60
C GLY A 84 21.44 -12.88 -7.06
N ARG A 85 20.52 -12.41 -6.22
CA ARG A 85 19.07 -12.37 -6.49
C ARG A 85 18.59 -10.95 -6.83
N ILE A 86 17.40 -10.86 -7.39
CA ILE A 86 16.79 -9.59 -7.78
C ILE A 86 15.69 -9.23 -6.78
N LEU A 87 15.78 -8.03 -6.19
CA LEU A 87 14.72 -7.43 -5.38
C LEU A 87 14.10 -6.25 -6.12
N ILE A 88 12.78 -6.25 -6.27
CA ILE A 88 12.03 -5.17 -6.91
C ILE A 88 11.10 -4.57 -5.86
N ASN A 89 11.26 -3.28 -5.60
CA ASN A 89 10.41 -2.56 -4.65
C ASN A 89 9.51 -1.56 -5.36
N PHE A 90 8.20 -1.77 -5.28
CA PHE A 90 7.17 -0.85 -5.77
C PHE A 90 6.48 -0.07 -4.64
N ALA A 91 6.86 -0.32 -3.39
CA ALA A 91 6.29 0.38 -2.26
C ALA A 91 6.92 1.77 -2.08
N THR A 92 6.11 2.71 -1.62
CA THR A 92 6.60 3.98 -1.05
C THR A 92 7.17 3.69 0.33
N ASN A 93 8.45 3.41 0.43
CA ASN A 93 9.08 3.00 1.68
C ASN A 93 9.34 4.20 2.61
N SER A 94 8.56 4.30 3.67
CA SER A 94 8.74 5.31 4.72
C SER A 94 9.92 4.98 5.64
N THR A 95 10.36 3.73 5.66
CA THR A 95 11.49 3.23 6.47
C THR A 95 12.65 2.79 5.60
N ARG A 96 13.84 2.61 6.20
CA ARG A 96 15.05 2.15 5.50
C ARG A 96 15.17 0.62 5.58
N TYR A 97 14.22 -0.10 5.02
CA TYR A 97 14.31 -1.56 4.94
C TYR A 97 15.02 -2.06 3.68
N LEU A 98 15.13 -1.21 2.65
CA LEU A 98 15.86 -1.59 1.43
C LEU A 98 17.35 -1.70 1.71
N PRO A 99 18.01 -2.74 1.23
CA PRO A 99 19.45 -2.96 1.38
C PRO A 99 20.25 -2.07 0.43
N SER A 100 20.11 -0.79 0.55
CA SER A 100 20.75 0.26 -0.24
C SER A 100 21.17 1.40 0.67
N GLN A 101 22.12 2.20 0.22
CA GLN A 101 22.52 3.43 0.89
C GLN A 101 21.54 4.58 0.65
N THR A 102 20.47 4.36 -0.11
CA THR A 102 19.46 5.38 -0.35
C THR A 102 18.69 5.73 0.92
N SER A 103 18.10 6.91 0.93
CA SER A 103 17.14 7.30 1.96
C SER A 103 15.85 6.45 1.85
N ALA A 104 15.01 6.47 2.87
CA ALA A 104 13.59 6.24 2.65
C ALA A 104 13.07 7.23 1.58
N TYR A 105 11.97 6.87 0.90
CA TYR A 105 11.43 7.80 -0.08
C TYR A 105 11.05 9.13 0.56
N ILE A 106 11.23 10.22 -0.19
CA ILE A 106 10.89 11.57 0.22
C ILE A 106 9.59 11.93 -0.50
N PRO A 107 8.49 12.23 0.22
CA PRO A 107 7.24 12.63 -0.40
C PRO A 107 7.43 13.86 -1.29
N SER A 108 6.81 13.88 -2.47
CA SER A 108 6.83 15.05 -3.33
C SER A 108 5.94 16.16 -2.75
N ASP A 109 6.47 17.36 -2.67
CA ASP A 109 5.78 18.59 -2.32
C ASP A 109 5.08 19.27 -3.51
N MET A 110 5.35 18.79 -4.73
CA MET A 110 4.68 19.27 -5.94
C MET A 110 3.18 19.00 -5.90
N PRO A 111 2.35 19.94 -6.42
CA PRO A 111 0.94 19.67 -6.65
C PRO A 111 0.75 18.43 -7.52
N ILE A 112 -0.19 17.55 -7.16
CA ILE A 112 -0.35 16.24 -7.82
C ILE A 112 -0.51 16.34 -9.35
N ARG A 113 -1.13 17.40 -9.85
CA ARG A 113 -1.37 17.62 -11.28
C ARG A 113 -0.12 18.05 -12.05
N THR A 114 0.93 18.48 -11.37
CA THR A 114 2.21 18.86 -11.97
C THR A 114 3.27 17.79 -11.88
N ARG A 115 2.99 16.70 -11.14
CA ARG A 115 3.92 15.57 -10.99
C ARG A 115 3.99 14.78 -12.26
N GLU A 116 5.01 15.00 -13.05
CA GLU A 116 5.33 14.20 -14.25
C GLU A 116 6.38 13.17 -13.94
N ILE A 117 6.27 12.02 -14.62
CA ILE A 117 7.29 10.99 -14.67
C ILE A 117 7.98 11.09 -16.02
N ILE A 118 9.30 11.11 -16.01
CA ILE A 118 10.16 11.17 -17.17
C ILE A 118 10.99 9.89 -17.19
N PRO A 119 10.62 8.90 -18.02
CA PRO A 119 11.39 7.66 -18.16
C PRO A 119 12.70 7.93 -18.92
N SER A 120 13.75 7.20 -18.58
CA SER A 120 14.96 7.12 -19.39
C SER A 120 14.74 6.26 -20.64
N LYS A 121 15.79 6.05 -21.42
CA LYS A 121 15.77 5.11 -22.57
C LYS A 121 15.90 3.64 -22.13
N HIS A 122 15.87 3.34 -20.84
CA HIS A 122 16.03 1.98 -20.33
C HIS A 122 15.01 1.00 -20.94
N ALA A 123 15.42 -0.24 -21.14
CA ALA A 123 14.66 -1.29 -21.82
C ALA A 123 13.24 -1.52 -21.24
N ILE A 124 13.04 -1.29 -19.94
CA ILE A 124 11.73 -1.42 -19.28
C ILE A 124 10.68 -0.47 -19.90
N PHE A 125 11.10 0.68 -20.42
CA PHE A 125 10.20 1.69 -21.00
C PHE A 125 10.13 1.63 -22.54
N HIS A 126 10.74 0.64 -23.16
CA HIS A 126 10.71 0.53 -24.61
C HIS A 126 9.27 0.41 -25.15
N GLY A 127 8.93 1.27 -26.13
CA GLY A 127 7.60 1.30 -26.76
C GLY A 127 6.48 1.79 -25.83
N VAL A 128 6.82 2.40 -24.68
CA VAL A 128 5.87 3.00 -23.76
C VAL A 128 5.79 4.50 -23.99
N SER A 129 4.58 5.01 -24.19
CA SER A 129 4.35 6.46 -24.33
C SER A 129 4.52 7.16 -23.00
N ALA A 130 5.22 8.30 -22.98
CA ALA A 130 5.32 9.15 -21.80
C ALA A 130 3.94 9.64 -21.31
N TYR A 131 3.00 9.86 -22.22
CA TYR A 131 1.61 10.17 -21.87
C TYR A 131 0.98 9.05 -21.04
N ASP A 132 1.10 7.80 -21.49
CA ASP A 132 0.49 6.65 -20.82
C ASP A 132 1.12 6.36 -19.47
N LEU A 133 2.40 6.72 -19.25
CA LEU A 133 3.04 6.66 -17.94
C LEU A 133 2.52 7.74 -16.99
N ASN A 134 2.16 8.91 -17.51
CA ASN A 134 1.72 10.03 -16.70
C ASN A 134 0.21 10.03 -16.43
N PHE A 135 -0.59 9.49 -17.35
CA PHE A 135 -2.03 9.55 -17.27
C PHE A 135 -2.65 8.16 -17.16
N ARG A 136 -3.36 7.92 -16.08
CA ARG A 136 -4.20 6.75 -15.91
C ARG A 136 -5.66 7.18 -15.99
N ARG A 137 -6.38 6.71 -17.03
CA ARG A 137 -7.76 7.14 -17.32
C ARG A 137 -7.89 8.67 -17.31
N GLY A 138 -6.90 9.38 -17.88
CA GLY A 138 -6.83 10.82 -17.91
C GLY A 138 -6.38 11.48 -16.60
N VAL A 139 -6.11 10.76 -15.52
CA VAL A 139 -5.65 11.31 -14.25
C VAL A 139 -4.13 11.32 -14.18
N LYS A 140 -3.56 12.52 -14.06
CA LYS A 140 -2.12 12.76 -13.90
C LYS A 140 -1.65 12.62 -12.45
N GLY A 141 -0.37 12.36 -12.26
CA GLY A 141 0.29 12.32 -10.96
C GLY A 141 0.02 11.06 -10.13
N PHE A 142 -0.63 10.08 -10.70
CA PHE A 142 -1.05 8.87 -9.99
C PHE A 142 0.14 8.01 -9.54
N PHE A 143 1.26 8.02 -10.27
CA PHE A 143 2.41 7.16 -10.05
C PHE A 143 3.65 7.88 -9.55
N ASN A 144 3.61 9.18 -9.39
CA ASN A 144 4.67 9.94 -8.74
C ASN A 144 4.23 10.29 -7.31
N ARG A 145 4.75 9.56 -6.33
CA ARG A 145 4.49 9.80 -4.90
C ARG A 145 5.60 10.60 -4.23
N GLY A 146 6.78 10.54 -4.79
CA GLY A 146 7.95 11.18 -4.24
C GLY A 146 9.21 10.72 -4.98
N TYR A 147 10.34 10.82 -4.32
CA TYR A 147 11.65 10.57 -4.91
C TYR A 147 12.62 9.98 -3.89
N PHE A 148 13.78 9.55 -4.36
CA PHE A 148 14.90 9.08 -3.56
C PHE A 148 16.11 10.00 -3.67
N ASN A 149 16.94 10.04 -2.63
CA ASN A 149 18.32 10.40 -2.77
C ASN A 149 19.05 9.16 -3.31
N THR A 150 19.40 9.17 -4.57
CA THR A 150 19.94 8.02 -5.30
C THR A 150 21.35 7.67 -4.79
N PRO A 151 21.67 6.37 -4.64
CA PRO A 151 23.05 5.94 -4.39
C PRO A 151 23.97 6.37 -5.53
N LYS A 152 25.22 6.70 -5.21
CA LYS A 152 26.20 7.27 -6.17
C LYS A 152 26.43 6.41 -7.43
N ASN A 153 26.32 5.09 -7.29
CA ASN A 153 26.58 4.13 -8.38
C ASN A 153 25.30 3.49 -8.92
N ALA A 154 24.12 4.03 -8.59
CA ALA A 154 22.87 3.52 -9.09
C ALA A 154 22.55 4.11 -10.48
N LEU A 155 21.91 3.31 -11.32
CA LEU A 155 21.37 3.71 -12.60
C LEU A 155 19.97 4.32 -12.39
N GLU A 156 19.84 5.63 -12.56
CA GLU A 156 18.54 6.28 -12.56
C GLU A 156 17.78 5.95 -13.84
N ILE A 157 16.62 5.31 -13.70
CA ILE A 157 15.80 4.92 -14.87
C ILE A 157 14.53 5.77 -15.02
N MET A 158 14.17 6.55 -14.01
CA MET A 158 13.02 7.45 -14.05
C MET A 158 13.22 8.63 -13.11
N SER A 159 12.94 9.82 -13.59
CA SER A 159 12.93 11.06 -12.80
C SER A 159 11.55 11.73 -12.83
N ASP A 160 11.38 12.76 -12.03
CA ASP A 160 10.25 13.70 -12.14
C ASP A 160 10.64 14.94 -12.96
N SER A 161 9.69 15.89 -13.10
CA SER A 161 9.92 17.16 -13.82
C SER A 161 10.96 18.07 -13.15
N GLU A 162 11.30 17.85 -11.90
CA GLU A 162 12.37 18.55 -11.16
C GLU A 162 13.69 17.78 -11.18
N LYS A 163 13.80 16.73 -12.00
CA LYS A 163 14.96 15.83 -12.12
C LYS A 163 15.29 15.06 -10.82
N LYS A 164 14.30 14.88 -9.93
CA LYS A 164 14.45 14.06 -8.74
C LYS A 164 14.22 12.59 -9.11
N CYS A 165 15.02 11.67 -8.58
CA CYS A 165 14.95 10.25 -8.91
C CYS A 165 13.68 9.59 -8.39
N VAL A 166 12.84 9.08 -9.29
CA VAL A 166 11.61 8.34 -8.96
C VAL A 166 11.84 6.82 -9.00
N ALA A 167 12.77 6.35 -9.82
CA ALA A 167 13.15 4.95 -9.88
C ALA A 167 14.62 4.77 -10.26
N PHE A 168 15.27 3.80 -9.63
CA PHE A 168 16.67 3.46 -9.89
C PHE A 168 16.92 1.97 -9.82
N ILE A 169 18.03 1.53 -10.42
CA ILE A 169 18.57 0.18 -10.34
C ILE A 169 19.97 0.26 -9.70
N GLU A 170 20.24 -0.61 -8.74
CA GLU A 170 21.53 -0.67 -8.03
C GLU A 170 22.04 -2.09 -7.97
N LYS A 171 23.34 -2.28 -8.20
CA LYS A 171 24.03 -3.53 -7.92
C LYS A 171 24.45 -3.57 -6.45
N ILE A 172 24.08 -4.65 -5.76
CA ILE A 172 24.41 -4.87 -4.35
C ILE A 172 25.02 -6.26 -4.20
N GLY A 173 26.33 -6.33 -4.09
CA GLY A 173 27.05 -7.60 -4.22
C GLY A 173 26.83 -8.20 -5.60
N ASP A 174 26.45 -9.48 -5.66
CA ASP A 174 26.16 -10.17 -6.92
C ASP A 174 24.71 -9.96 -7.40
N GLY A 175 23.86 -9.33 -6.58
CA GLY A 175 22.44 -9.14 -6.88
C GLY A 175 22.08 -7.75 -7.38
N THR A 176 20.79 -7.52 -7.56
CA THR A 176 20.23 -6.30 -8.14
C THR A 176 19.01 -5.84 -7.38
N LEU A 177 18.98 -4.54 -7.05
CA LEU A 177 17.81 -3.84 -6.52
C LEU A 177 17.22 -2.95 -7.61
N LEU A 178 15.91 -3.06 -7.87
CA LEU A 178 15.13 -2.03 -8.55
C LEU A 178 14.20 -1.41 -7.52
N ALA A 179 14.29 -0.10 -7.31
CA ALA A 179 13.44 0.62 -6.37
C ALA A 179 12.68 1.75 -7.06
N THR A 180 11.40 1.91 -6.70
CA THR A 180 10.56 3.00 -7.18
C THR A 180 9.90 3.74 -6.02
N ALA A 181 9.68 5.03 -6.18
CA ALA A 181 8.95 5.85 -5.21
C ALA A 181 7.44 5.77 -5.45
N GLY A 182 6.89 4.56 -5.50
CA GLY A 182 5.47 4.27 -5.67
C GLY A 182 5.01 3.99 -7.10
N ALA A 183 5.92 3.94 -8.09
CA ALA A 183 5.60 3.53 -9.45
C ALA A 183 5.62 1.99 -9.56
N ASP A 184 4.46 1.40 -9.74
CA ASP A 184 4.29 -0.05 -9.89
C ASP A 184 4.28 -0.45 -11.37
N PHE A 185 5.41 -0.79 -11.92
CA PHE A 185 5.56 -1.16 -13.34
C PHE A 185 4.81 -2.44 -13.72
N LEU A 186 4.55 -3.31 -12.76
CA LEU A 186 3.89 -4.58 -13.02
C LEU A 186 2.38 -4.42 -13.27
N TRP A 187 1.73 -3.57 -12.49
CA TRP A 187 0.27 -3.34 -12.59
C TRP A 187 -0.08 -2.06 -13.33
N TYR A 188 0.92 -1.31 -13.77
CA TYR A 188 0.73 -0.08 -14.47
C TYR A 188 -0.02 -0.30 -15.79
N GLY A 189 -1.06 0.47 -16.01
CA GLY A 189 -1.90 0.30 -17.20
C GLY A 189 -2.64 -1.04 -17.28
N ALA A 190 -2.56 -1.91 -16.25
CA ALA A 190 -3.25 -3.21 -16.24
C ALA A 190 -4.76 -3.11 -16.43
N PHE A 191 -5.33 -1.97 -16.07
CA PHE A 191 -6.76 -1.69 -16.19
C PHE A 191 -7.15 -1.00 -17.50
N GLU A 192 -6.18 -0.73 -18.39
CA GLU A 192 -6.37 0.13 -19.56
C GLU A 192 -5.73 -0.44 -20.80
N LEU A 193 -6.30 -0.08 -21.96
CA LEU A 193 -5.72 -0.35 -23.27
C LEU A 193 -4.71 0.74 -23.62
N SER A 194 -3.60 0.82 -22.86
CA SER A 194 -2.55 1.81 -23.07
C SER A 194 -1.18 1.14 -23.25
N THR A 195 -0.21 1.88 -23.78
CA THR A 195 1.16 1.39 -23.96
C THR A 195 1.85 1.10 -22.62
N ALA A 196 1.35 1.67 -21.51
CA ALA A 196 1.86 1.41 -20.16
C ALA A 196 1.82 -0.08 -19.77
N LYS A 197 0.96 -0.89 -20.40
CA LYS A 197 0.97 -2.36 -20.23
C LYS A 197 2.30 -3.00 -20.56
N ARG A 198 3.07 -2.40 -21.47
CA ARG A 198 4.37 -2.91 -21.90
C ARG A 198 5.38 -2.91 -20.76
N THR A 199 5.25 -2.02 -19.76
CA THR A 199 6.18 -1.99 -18.63
C THR A 199 6.22 -3.31 -17.88
N ALA A 200 5.09 -3.98 -17.70
CA ALA A 200 5.04 -5.29 -17.04
C ALA A 200 5.79 -6.37 -17.83
N ILE A 201 5.58 -6.41 -19.13
CA ILE A 201 6.23 -7.38 -20.02
C ILE A 201 7.73 -7.12 -20.09
N ASN A 202 8.11 -5.86 -20.35
CA ASN A 202 9.49 -5.45 -20.44
C ASN A 202 10.23 -5.71 -19.11
N LEU A 203 9.57 -5.47 -17.97
CA LEU A 203 10.11 -5.79 -16.65
C LEU A 203 10.41 -7.29 -16.52
N LEU A 204 9.51 -8.16 -16.95
CA LEU A 204 9.74 -9.61 -16.88
C LEU A 204 10.90 -10.04 -17.78
N PHE A 205 11.02 -9.48 -18.98
CA PHE A 205 12.16 -9.73 -19.88
C PHE A 205 13.46 -9.20 -19.27
N TRP A 206 13.44 -8.02 -18.67
CA TRP A 206 14.58 -7.46 -17.97
C TRP A 206 15.02 -8.34 -16.78
N VAL A 207 14.08 -8.80 -15.96
CA VAL A 207 14.38 -9.76 -14.86
C VAL A 207 15.02 -11.02 -15.42
N GLN A 208 14.47 -11.57 -16.49
CA GLN A 208 15.01 -12.76 -17.14
C GLN A 208 16.42 -12.54 -17.69
N HIS A 209 16.69 -11.39 -18.31
CA HIS A 209 18.01 -11.00 -18.79
C HIS A 209 19.00 -10.84 -17.65
N CYS A 210 18.65 -10.07 -16.62
CA CYS A 210 19.52 -9.86 -15.44
C CYS A 210 19.89 -11.18 -14.74
N LEU A 211 18.94 -12.13 -14.63
CA LEU A 211 19.23 -13.44 -14.05
C LEU A 211 20.19 -14.29 -14.90
N LYS A 212 20.20 -14.08 -16.22
CA LYS A 212 21.08 -14.82 -17.15
C LYS A 212 22.47 -14.20 -17.26
N THR A 213 22.58 -12.88 -17.28
CA THR A 213 23.79 -12.17 -17.67
C THR A 213 24.41 -11.33 -16.55
N GLY A 214 23.59 -10.95 -15.56
CA GLY A 214 23.98 -9.97 -14.55
C GLY A 214 23.93 -8.51 -15.03
N GLU A 215 23.64 -8.25 -16.30
CA GLU A 215 23.57 -6.92 -16.91
C GLU A 215 22.28 -6.21 -16.51
N ILE A 216 22.38 -4.94 -16.12
CA ILE A 216 21.23 -4.16 -15.61
C ILE A 216 20.71 -3.10 -16.57
N ASP A 217 21.45 -2.74 -17.58
CA ASP A 217 21.10 -1.73 -18.60
C ASP A 217 21.28 -2.25 -20.04
N PRO A 218 20.59 -3.35 -20.40
CA PRO A 218 20.67 -3.91 -21.76
C PRO A 218 19.85 -3.10 -22.74
N ASP A 219 20.20 -3.16 -24.02
CA ASP A 219 19.31 -2.73 -25.09
C ASP A 219 18.04 -3.59 -25.15
N PHE A 220 16.90 -2.98 -25.43
CA PHE A 220 15.64 -3.72 -25.54
C PHE A 220 15.68 -4.84 -26.58
N SER A 221 16.31 -4.60 -27.72
CA SER A 221 16.49 -5.61 -28.78
C SER A 221 17.18 -6.86 -28.25
N GLU A 222 18.15 -6.70 -27.35
CA GLU A 222 18.87 -7.82 -26.74
C GLU A 222 17.98 -8.63 -25.79
N ILE A 223 17.20 -7.99 -24.92
CA ILE A 223 16.32 -8.69 -23.98
C ILE A 223 15.19 -9.40 -24.71
N TYR A 224 14.61 -8.79 -25.74
CA TYR A 224 13.49 -9.36 -26.48
C TYR A 224 13.94 -10.50 -27.42
N ILE A 225 14.95 -10.28 -28.26
CA ILE A 225 15.43 -11.25 -29.23
C ILE A 225 16.10 -12.45 -28.55
N LYS A 226 16.96 -12.20 -27.57
CA LYS A 226 17.63 -13.28 -26.82
C LYS A 226 16.64 -14.09 -25.99
N SER A 227 15.56 -13.48 -25.48
CA SER A 227 14.53 -14.20 -24.75
C SER A 227 13.68 -15.12 -25.62
N SER A 228 13.40 -14.74 -26.88
CA SER A 228 12.57 -15.53 -27.78
C SER A 228 13.33 -16.68 -28.46
N LYS A 229 14.61 -16.51 -28.79
CA LYS A 229 15.42 -17.48 -29.52
C LYS A 229 16.29 -18.42 -28.68
N PHE A 230 16.75 -17.95 -27.51
CA PHE A 230 17.70 -18.68 -26.65
C PHE A 230 17.05 -19.71 -25.72
N SER A 231 15.75 -19.59 -25.42
CA SER A 231 15.11 -20.50 -24.46
C SER A 231 15.08 -21.95 -24.94
N LYS A 232 15.08 -22.20 -26.28
CA LYS A 232 15.08 -23.57 -26.82
C LYS A 232 16.45 -24.25 -26.75
N GLN A 233 17.56 -23.49 -26.76
CA GLN A 233 18.91 -24.07 -26.77
C GLN A 233 19.57 -24.18 -25.39
N ILE A 234 19.24 -23.28 -24.44
CA ILE A 234 19.89 -23.25 -23.11
C ILE A 234 19.27 -24.23 -22.13
N CYS A 235 18.00 -24.59 -22.28
CA CYS A 235 17.41 -25.64 -21.44
C CYS A 235 18.08 -27.01 -21.58
N SER A 236 18.81 -27.25 -22.68
CA SER A 236 19.51 -28.52 -22.90
C SER A 236 20.98 -28.54 -22.42
N GLN A 237 21.58 -27.38 -22.14
CA GLN A 237 23.03 -27.32 -21.81
C GLN A 237 23.37 -26.78 -20.41
N ASN A 238 22.46 -26.11 -19.72
CA ASN A 238 22.76 -25.47 -18.42
C ASN A 238 22.07 -26.09 -17.20
N ASP A 239 21.33 -27.18 -17.34
CA ASP A 239 20.78 -27.88 -16.17
C ASP A 239 21.88 -28.51 -15.29
N GLU A 240 23.06 -28.77 -15.82
CA GLU A 240 24.18 -29.34 -15.04
C GLU A 240 25.01 -28.30 -14.28
N VAL A 241 25.06 -27.04 -14.70
CA VAL A 241 25.95 -26.03 -14.09
C VAL A 241 25.31 -25.28 -12.92
N LEU A 242 23.99 -25.20 -12.86
CA LEU A 242 23.28 -24.47 -11.81
C LEU A 242 22.96 -25.29 -10.55
N HIS A 243 23.21 -26.59 -10.57
CA HIS A 243 23.06 -27.48 -9.40
C HIS A 243 24.35 -27.64 -8.58
N SER A 244 25.33 -26.76 -8.73
CA SER A 244 26.53 -26.85 -7.90
C SER A 244 26.22 -26.53 -6.44
N ASN A 245 26.62 -27.45 -5.55
CA ASN A 245 26.41 -27.50 -4.09
C ASN A 245 26.79 -26.25 -3.26
N LYS A 246 27.21 -25.16 -3.87
CA LYS A 246 27.57 -23.90 -3.21
C LYS A 246 26.38 -23.16 -2.61
N TYR A 247 25.20 -23.29 -3.23
CA TYR A 247 23.97 -22.61 -2.79
C TYR A 247 23.23 -23.34 -1.67
N ALA A 248 23.34 -24.67 -1.59
CA ALA A 248 22.70 -25.45 -0.53
C ALA A 248 23.32 -25.19 0.85
N LYS A 249 24.65 -24.91 0.92
CA LYS A 249 25.32 -24.53 2.19
C LYS A 249 25.00 -23.12 2.67
N SER A 250 24.68 -22.20 1.75
CA SER A 250 24.27 -20.84 2.06
C SER A 250 22.84 -20.80 2.66
N SER A 251 21.91 -21.57 2.12
CA SER A 251 20.53 -21.59 2.60
C SER A 251 20.42 -22.12 4.03
N LYS A 252 21.17 -23.14 4.39
CA LYS A 252 21.15 -23.71 5.74
C LYS A 252 21.68 -22.75 6.82
N LYS A 253 22.74 -22.01 6.53
CA LYS A 253 23.26 -20.93 7.41
C LYS A 253 22.29 -19.77 7.57
N ILE A 254 21.53 -19.45 6.51
CA ILE A 254 20.52 -18.38 6.52
C ILE A 254 19.28 -18.83 7.31
N GLU A 255 18.85 -20.07 7.16
CA GLU A 255 17.78 -20.66 7.98
C GLU A 255 18.15 -20.68 9.48
N GLU A 256 19.37 -21.07 9.82
CA GLU A 256 19.87 -21.01 11.21
C GLU A 256 19.95 -19.59 11.75
N PHE A 257 20.31 -18.59 10.92
CA PHE A 257 20.35 -17.18 11.31
C PHE A 257 18.94 -16.60 11.52
N LEU A 258 17.95 -17.00 10.72
CA LEU A 258 16.56 -16.56 10.87
C LEU A 258 15.88 -17.19 12.10
N LEU A 259 16.34 -18.37 12.53
CA LEU A 259 15.85 -19.03 13.75
C LEU A 259 16.48 -18.48 15.04
N GLN A 260 17.63 -17.83 14.97
CA GLN A 260 18.31 -17.20 16.10
C GLN A 260 17.90 -15.75 16.28
N LYS A 261 16.86 -15.46 17.00
CA LYS A 261 16.43 -14.18 17.60
C LYS A 261 15.08 -13.67 17.14
N TYR A 262 14.06 -14.32 17.59
CA TYR A 262 12.87 -13.64 18.03
C TYR A 262 12.94 -13.37 19.55
N GLU A 263 13.87 -12.56 19.99
CA GLU A 263 13.69 -11.90 21.29
C GLU A 263 12.62 -10.84 21.10
N LYS A 264 11.55 -10.96 21.89
CA LYS A 264 10.43 -10.02 21.99
C LYS A 264 10.93 -8.68 22.50
N ASN A 265 11.60 -7.90 21.68
CA ASN A 265 11.80 -6.50 21.96
C ASN A 265 10.42 -5.86 21.97
N LYS A 266 10.11 -5.16 23.05
CA LYS A 266 8.91 -4.31 23.18
C LYS A 266 9.02 -3.18 22.15
N PHE A 267 8.65 -3.46 20.91
CA PHE A 267 8.62 -2.45 19.85
C PHE A 267 7.50 -1.47 20.18
N ASN A 268 7.86 -0.23 20.52
CA ASN A 268 6.91 0.86 20.71
C ASN A 268 6.69 1.57 19.37
N LEU A 269 5.57 1.27 18.73
CA LEU A 269 5.23 1.86 17.45
C LEU A 269 5.06 3.38 17.53
N LYS A 270 4.55 3.92 18.64
CA LYS A 270 4.38 5.36 18.82
C LYS A 270 5.73 6.08 18.79
N ASP A 271 6.72 5.56 19.52
CA ASP A 271 8.07 6.11 19.52
C ASP A 271 8.72 5.99 18.14
N PHE A 272 8.53 4.86 17.46
CA PHE A 272 9.03 4.65 16.10
C PHE A 272 8.42 5.64 15.11
N VAL A 273 7.11 5.84 15.15
CA VAL A 273 6.39 6.78 14.27
C VAL A 273 6.78 8.22 14.59
N SER A 274 6.89 8.58 15.88
CA SER A 274 7.32 9.91 16.32
C SER A 274 8.74 10.21 15.83
N ASN A 275 9.66 9.25 15.88
CA ASN A 275 11.01 9.39 15.34
C ASN A 275 11.04 9.56 13.81
N LEU A 276 10.11 8.95 13.09
CA LEU A 276 9.95 9.18 11.64
C LEU A 276 9.49 10.62 11.34
N ALA A 277 8.66 11.20 12.20
CA ALA A 277 8.12 12.55 12.05
C ALA A 277 9.13 13.66 12.40
N GLN A 278 10.05 13.42 13.34
CA GLN A 278 11.03 14.41 13.84
C GLN A 278 12.06 14.88 12.80
N ASN A 279 12.18 14.21 11.66
CA ASN A 279 13.13 14.59 10.61
C ASN A 279 12.64 15.72 9.68
N LYS A 280 11.49 16.35 9.98
CA LYS A 280 11.04 17.59 9.31
C LYS A 280 10.91 18.71 10.35
N SER A 281 11.59 19.83 10.13
CA SER A 281 11.32 21.07 10.81
C SER A 281 9.96 21.62 10.38
N ALA A 282 8.90 21.13 11.01
CA ALA A 282 7.55 21.60 10.75
C ALA A 282 7.33 22.91 11.49
N LYS A 283 7.02 24.01 10.79
CA LYS A 283 6.31 25.14 11.37
C LYS A 283 4.98 24.60 11.90
N SER A 284 4.77 24.69 13.22
CA SER A 284 3.53 24.31 13.88
C SER A 284 2.38 25.17 13.31
N SER A 285 1.56 24.61 12.44
CA SER A 285 0.23 25.16 12.21
C SER A 285 -0.57 24.93 13.47
N GLU A 286 -1.11 25.97 14.07
CA GLU A 286 -2.05 25.86 15.21
C GLU A 286 -3.14 24.86 14.85
N ASN A 287 -3.35 23.87 15.72
CA ASN A 287 -4.43 22.90 15.53
C ASN A 287 -5.77 23.63 15.68
N LEU A 288 -6.43 23.88 14.57
CA LEU A 288 -7.76 24.52 14.51
C LEU A 288 -8.87 23.64 15.12
N PHE A 289 -8.54 22.40 15.55
CA PHE A 289 -9.49 21.41 16.03
C PHE A 289 -9.20 21.01 17.47
N ASP A 290 -10.26 20.83 18.26
CA ASP A 290 -10.16 20.40 19.65
C ASP A 290 -10.33 18.89 19.79
N TYR A 291 -9.23 18.20 20.03
CA TYR A 291 -9.18 16.76 20.28
C TYR A 291 -8.99 16.42 21.76
N SER A 292 -9.01 17.42 22.66
CA SER A 292 -8.74 17.25 24.07
C SER A 292 -9.82 16.44 24.81
N GLY A 293 -9.51 15.96 26.01
CA GLY A 293 -10.46 15.29 26.89
C GLY A 293 -10.98 13.92 26.41
N VAL A 294 -10.46 13.39 25.31
CA VAL A 294 -10.79 12.07 24.75
C VAL A 294 -9.50 11.28 24.57
N LYS A 295 -9.40 10.11 25.19
CA LYS A 295 -8.27 9.18 24.97
C LYS A 295 -8.47 8.41 23.69
N LYS A 296 -7.62 8.67 22.69
CA LYS A 296 -7.72 8.17 21.31
C LYS A 296 -6.63 7.18 21.00
N ALA A 297 -7.01 6.07 20.37
CA ALA A 297 -6.08 5.10 19.83
C ALA A 297 -6.28 4.91 18.33
N PHE A 298 -5.19 4.68 17.61
CA PHE A 298 -5.19 4.37 16.19
C PHE A 298 -4.63 2.96 15.96
N LEU A 299 -5.37 2.11 15.27
CA LEU A 299 -4.91 0.77 14.90
C LEU A 299 -4.40 0.78 13.45
N THR A 300 -3.12 0.44 13.27
CA THR A 300 -2.43 0.42 11.97
C THR A 300 -1.83 -0.95 11.66
N SER A 301 -1.77 -1.31 10.37
CA SER A 301 -1.05 -2.50 9.91
C SER A 301 0.48 -2.31 9.83
N GLY A 302 0.96 -1.08 9.87
CA GLY A 302 2.38 -0.78 9.59
C GLY A 302 2.72 -0.71 8.10
N ALA A 303 1.73 -0.70 7.22
CA ALA A 303 1.95 -0.50 5.79
C ALA A 303 2.46 0.91 5.48
N SER A 304 3.13 1.06 4.33
CA SER A 304 3.77 2.33 3.90
C SER A 304 2.83 3.53 3.96
N PHE A 305 1.59 3.37 3.52
CA PHE A 305 0.61 4.44 3.55
C PHE A 305 0.16 4.81 4.99
N HIS A 306 0.12 3.87 5.92
CA HIS A 306 -0.16 4.17 7.32
C HIS A 306 1.02 4.90 7.97
N LEU A 307 2.23 4.49 7.70
CA LEU A 307 3.42 5.21 8.18
C LEU A 307 3.51 6.60 7.53
N GLY A 308 3.19 6.70 6.23
CA GLY A 308 3.09 7.96 5.52
C GLY A 308 2.03 8.90 6.11
N PHE A 309 0.92 8.39 6.60
CA PHE A 309 -0.11 9.17 7.30
C PHE A 309 0.46 9.92 8.52
N PHE A 310 1.32 9.28 9.28
CA PHE A 310 1.97 9.92 10.42
C PHE A 310 3.16 10.82 10.04
N LYS A 311 3.81 10.56 8.91
CA LYS A 311 5.02 11.26 8.47
C LYS A 311 4.73 12.44 7.54
N ASN A 312 3.74 12.29 6.65
CA ASN A 312 3.44 13.25 5.60
C ASN A 312 2.51 14.35 6.12
N TYR A 313 2.68 15.55 5.51
CA TYR A 313 1.92 16.76 5.87
C TYR A 313 2.15 17.16 7.32
N ASP A 314 2.43 18.38 7.58
CA ASP A 314 2.70 19.04 8.87
C ASP A 314 1.71 18.68 10.01
N ALA A 315 0.77 17.79 9.75
CA ALA A 315 -0.13 17.24 10.73
C ALA A 315 0.60 16.24 11.61
N LYS A 316 0.81 16.59 12.85
CA LYS A 316 1.37 15.72 13.89
C LYS A 316 0.34 14.68 14.32
N TYR A 317 -0.15 13.85 13.38
CA TYR A 317 -1.15 12.81 13.73
C TYR A 317 -0.63 11.83 14.78
N SER A 318 0.69 11.62 14.86
CA SER A 318 1.31 10.87 15.96
C SER A 318 1.04 11.50 17.33
N ASP A 319 0.96 12.83 17.40
CA ASP A 319 0.75 13.55 18.65
C ASP A 319 -0.74 13.64 19.02
N ILE A 320 -1.64 13.54 18.03
CA ILE A 320 -3.09 13.57 18.25
C ILE A 320 -3.57 12.30 18.92
N PHE A 321 -2.99 11.14 18.59
CA PHE A 321 -3.36 9.87 19.20
C PHE A 321 -2.54 9.58 20.46
N ASP A 322 -3.24 9.25 21.55
CA ASP A 322 -2.60 8.86 22.80
C ASP A 322 -1.87 7.51 22.66
N GLU A 323 -2.43 6.60 21.86
CA GLU A 323 -1.87 5.29 21.55
C GLU A 323 -1.91 4.99 20.06
N ILE A 324 -0.85 4.38 19.53
CA ILE A 324 -0.82 3.84 18.17
C ILE A 324 -0.57 2.34 18.28
N PHE A 325 -1.59 1.55 17.97
CA PHE A 325 -1.53 0.10 18.06
C PHE A 325 -1.09 -0.51 16.72
N TYR A 326 -0.10 -1.38 16.80
CA TYR A 326 0.36 -2.18 15.68
C TYR A 326 -0.43 -3.48 15.60
N ALA A 327 -1.12 -3.73 14.50
CA ALA A 327 -2.09 -4.81 14.36
C ALA A 327 -1.52 -6.21 14.69
N PRO A 328 -0.31 -6.61 14.28
CA PRO A 328 0.28 -7.88 14.67
C PRO A 328 0.43 -8.07 16.19
N ASN A 329 0.65 -6.99 16.92
CA ASN A 329 0.84 -7.02 18.38
C ASN A 329 -0.40 -6.61 19.16
N PHE A 330 -1.49 -6.25 18.49
CA PHE A 330 -2.67 -5.66 19.12
C PHE A 330 -3.34 -6.59 20.15
N LYS A 331 -3.19 -7.91 20.03
CA LYS A 331 -3.69 -8.87 21.03
C LYS A 331 -3.14 -8.59 22.45
N ASN A 332 -1.93 -8.06 22.54
CA ASN A 332 -1.26 -7.77 23.81
C ASN A 332 -1.58 -6.36 24.36
N SER A 333 -2.30 -5.53 23.62
CA SER A 333 -2.64 -4.16 24.00
C SER A 333 -3.92 -4.13 24.84
N SER A 334 -4.12 -3.05 25.60
CA SER A 334 -5.33 -2.82 26.42
C SER A 334 -6.15 -1.66 25.85
N LEU A 335 -7.47 -1.85 25.78
CA LEU A 335 -8.42 -0.79 25.45
C LEU A 335 -9.12 -0.21 26.70
N LYS A 336 -8.63 -0.52 27.91
CA LYS A 336 -9.31 -0.14 29.16
C LYS A 336 -9.47 1.37 29.32
N ASN A 337 -8.42 2.12 28.97
CA ASN A 337 -8.36 3.57 29.13
C ASN A 337 -8.55 4.33 27.81
N ILE A 338 -9.10 3.69 26.80
CA ILE A 338 -9.37 4.30 25.50
C ILE A 338 -10.84 4.67 25.40
N ASP A 339 -11.13 5.90 25.02
CA ASP A 339 -12.48 6.38 24.75
C ASP A 339 -12.88 6.18 23.28
N LEU A 340 -11.92 6.38 22.35
CA LEU A 340 -12.14 6.28 20.92
C LEU A 340 -11.06 5.40 20.26
N LEU A 341 -11.47 4.34 19.59
CA LEU A 341 -10.61 3.55 18.72
C LEU A 341 -10.85 3.93 17.27
N VAL A 342 -9.80 4.31 16.56
CA VAL A 342 -9.81 4.49 15.09
C VAL A 342 -9.12 3.30 14.47
N ILE A 343 -9.83 2.56 13.63
CA ILE A 343 -9.28 1.43 12.85
C ILE A 343 -9.06 1.92 11.43
N ALA A 344 -7.81 1.89 10.99
CA ALA A 344 -7.44 2.26 9.64
C ALA A 344 -8.03 1.28 8.61
N SER A 345 -8.18 1.73 7.37
CA SER A 345 -8.50 0.85 6.25
C SER A 345 -7.37 -0.17 6.02
N ARG A 346 -7.67 -1.23 5.29
CA ARG A 346 -6.66 -2.21 4.85
C ARG A 346 -5.86 -2.87 5.98
N ILE A 347 -6.43 -2.96 7.19
CA ILE A 347 -5.90 -3.85 8.22
C ILE A 347 -6.13 -5.29 7.76
N GLU A 348 -5.13 -6.14 7.92
CA GLU A 348 -5.22 -7.54 7.55
C GLU A 348 -6.34 -8.24 8.32
N VAL A 349 -7.20 -8.92 7.58
CA VAL A 349 -8.40 -9.59 8.11
C VAL A 349 -8.07 -10.56 9.26
N ARG A 350 -6.89 -11.19 9.23
CA ARG A 350 -6.44 -12.07 10.31
C ARG A 350 -6.39 -11.36 11.66
N PHE A 351 -5.81 -10.16 11.71
CA PHE A 351 -5.67 -9.41 12.96
C PHE A 351 -7.01 -8.85 13.46
N LEU A 352 -7.91 -8.48 12.56
CA LEU A 352 -9.27 -8.11 12.93
C LEU A 352 -10.02 -9.30 13.56
N ARG A 353 -9.89 -10.50 12.98
CA ARG A 353 -10.52 -11.73 13.49
C ARG A 353 -9.95 -12.15 14.85
N GLU A 354 -8.64 -12.13 15.00
CA GLU A 354 -7.97 -12.46 16.26
C GLU A 354 -8.40 -11.54 17.40
N ASN A 355 -8.59 -10.26 17.11
CA ASN A 355 -8.92 -9.25 18.10
C ASN A 355 -10.43 -8.94 18.19
N ARG A 356 -11.27 -9.66 17.44
CA ARG A 356 -12.73 -9.42 17.39
C ARG A 356 -13.39 -9.40 18.76
N LYS A 357 -13.05 -10.33 19.65
CA LYS A 357 -13.61 -10.40 21.00
C LYS A 357 -13.27 -9.14 21.80
N LYS A 358 -11.99 -8.76 21.82
CA LYS A 358 -11.49 -7.56 22.51
C LYS A 358 -12.21 -6.29 22.04
N ILE A 359 -12.29 -6.07 20.71
CA ILE A 359 -12.93 -4.88 20.16
C ILE A 359 -14.45 -4.87 20.47
N ARG A 360 -15.11 -6.02 20.37
CA ARG A 360 -16.55 -6.11 20.72
C ARG A 360 -16.82 -5.89 22.20
N GLU A 361 -15.96 -6.32 23.10
CA GLU A 361 -16.06 -6.05 24.54
C GLU A 361 -15.87 -4.57 24.83
N PHE A 362 -14.92 -3.91 24.14
CA PHE A 362 -14.74 -2.46 24.20
C PHE A 362 -16.02 -1.73 23.79
N LEU A 363 -16.64 -2.09 22.65
CA LEU A 363 -17.89 -1.48 22.18
C LEU A 363 -19.07 -1.73 23.12
N LYS A 364 -19.18 -2.94 23.72
CA LYS A 364 -20.22 -3.27 24.69
C LYS A 364 -20.15 -2.41 25.96
N ARG A 365 -18.95 -2.03 26.37
CA ARG A 365 -18.75 -1.13 27.53
C ARG A 365 -19.06 0.33 27.23
N GLY A 366 -19.38 0.67 25.98
CA GLY A 366 -19.68 2.03 25.55
C GLY A 366 -18.50 2.72 24.86
N GLY A 367 -17.44 2.01 24.54
CA GLY A 367 -16.34 2.52 23.72
C GLY A 367 -16.81 2.99 22.36
N ASN A 368 -16.15 3.99 21.80
CA ASN A 368 -16.48 4.60 20.53
C ASN A 368 -15.52 4.13 19.43
N LEU A 369 -16.00 4.06 18.19
CA LEU A 369 -15.26 3.54 17.07
C LEU A 369 -15.45 4.39 15.81
N ILE A 370 -14.35 4.67 15.12
CA ILE A 370 -14.34 5.00 13.70
C ILE A 370 -13.66 3.84 12.97
N PHE A 371 -14.36 3.24 12.02
CA PHE A 371 -13.83 2.17 11.18
C PHE A 371 -13.76 2.65 9.74
N PHE A 372 -12.56 2.77 9.22
CA PHE A 372 -12.31 3.03 7.81
C PHE A 372 -12.14 1.71 7.05
N GLY A 373 -12.79 1.58 5.90
CA GLY A 373 -12.59 0.44 5.02
C GLY A 373 -13.73 -0.59 5.01
N GLU A 374 -13.45 -1.73 4.41
CA GLU A 374 -14.42 -2.71 3.91
C GLU A 374 -14.56 -3.97 4.78
N ASP A 375 -13.64 -4.22 5.70
CA ASP A 375 -13.58 -5.46 6.49
C ASP A 375 -14.26 -5.38 7.86
N GLN A 376 -15.13 -4.39 8.06
CA GLN A 376 -15.89 -4.19 9.30
C GLN A 376 -16.69 -5.44 9.74
N LYS A 377 -17.12 -6.29 8.77
CA LYS A 377 -17.84 -7.53 9.04
C LYS A 377 -17.13 -8.48 9.98
N GLU A 378 -15.81 -8.39 10.05
CA GLU A 378 -14.99 -9.21 10.94
C GLU A 378 -15.24 -8.87 12.40
N ILE A 379 -15.67 -7.63 12.69
CA ILE A 379 -15.99 -7.13 14.02
C ILE A 379 -17.47 -6.88 14.19
N ILE A 380 -18.09 -6.17 13.26
CA ILE A 380 -19.47 -5.66 13.31
C ILE A 380 -20.25 -6.21 12.11
N LYS A 381 -21.44 -6.77 12.36
CA LYS A 381 -22.26 -7.45 11.36
C LYS A 381 -23.54 -6.69 11.01
N SER A 382 -23.61 -5.39 11.29
CA SER A 382 -24.79 -4.57 11.01
C SER A 382 -25.03 -4.34 9.51
N ALA A 383 -23.98 -4.39 8.71
CA ALA A 383 -24.09 -4.21 7.26
C ALA A 383 -23.10 -5.13 6.52
N LYS A 384 -23.47 -5.48 5.28
CA LYS A 384 -22.61 -6.19 4.32
C LYS A 384 -21.98 -5.17 3.40
N PHE A 385 -20.67 -5.23 3.24
CA PHE A 385 -19.95 -4.44 2.24
C PHE A 385 -20.07 -5.09 0.85
N THR A 386 -20.27 -4.26 -0.15
CA THR A 386 -20.19 -4.63 -1.57
C THR A 386 -19.24 -3.68 -2.26
N ARG A 387 -18.22 -4.22 -2.91
CA ARG A 387 -17.21 -3.43 -3.61
C ARG A 387 -17.82 -2.71 -4.81
N GLY A 388 -17.49 -1.43 -4.97
CA GLY A 388 -17.86 -0.62 -6.11
C GLY A 388 -16.74 -0.51 -7.13
N GLU A 389 -17.07 -0.05 -8.33
CA GLU A 389 -16.07 0.29 -9.33
C GLU A 389 -15.50 1.69 -9.04
N VAL A 390 -14.20 1.85 -9.33
CA VAL A 390 -13.51 3.12 -9.20
C VAL A 390 -13.92 4.02 -10.37
N ASN A 391 -14.58 5.14 -10.08
CA ASN A 391 -14.94 6.14 -11.06
C ASN A 391 -14.07 7.40 -10.88
N PHE A 392 -13.29 7.74 -11.91
CA PHE A 392 -12.40 8.92 -11.89
C PHE A 392 -12.99 10.14 -12.59
N TRP A 393 -14.19 10.06 -13.14
CA TRP A 393 -14.83 11.15 -13.88
C TRP A 393 -14.89 12.48 -13.10
N TRP A 394 -15.28 12.42 -11.84
CA TRP A 394 -15.35 13.58 -10.95
C TRP A 394 -13.99 14.25 -10.75
N TRP A 395 -12.93 13.45 -10.65
CA TRP A 395 -11.57 13.96 -10.51
C TRP A 395 -11.09 14.69 -11.75
N LEU A 396 -11.39 14.18 -12.94
CA LEU A 396 -11.05 14.78 -14.21
C LEU A 396 -11.73 16.14 -14.42
N ASN A 397 -12.96 16.27 -13.93
CA ASN A 397 -13.79 17.45 -14.09
C ASN A 397 -13.85 18.35 -12.86
N ARG A 398 -12.98 18.13 -11.88
CA ARG A 398 -12.99 18.88 -10.62
C ARG A 398 -12.82 20.39 -10.82
N ASP A 399 -11.98 20.82 -11.77
CA ASP A 399 -11.79 22.23 -12.11
C ASP A 399 -13.04 22.84 -12.74
N LYS A 400 -13.96 22.01 -13.23
CA LYS A 400 -15.28 22.40 -13.73
C LYS A 400 -16.37 22.27 -12.66
N GLY A 401 -15.98 22.11 -11.39
CA GLY A 401 -16.90 21.99 -10.27
C GLY A 401 -17.49 20.60 -10.03
N ALA A 402 -17.02 19.57 -10.73
CA ALA A 402 -17.52 18.22 -10.50
C ALA A 402 -17.05 17.66 -9.15
N ASN A 403 -17.98 17.06 -8.44
CA ASN A 403 -17.75 16.30 -7.21
C ASN A 403 -18.15 14.85 -7.40
N MET A 404 -17.68 13.97 -6.49
CA MET A 404 -18.21 12.61 -6.43
C MET A 404 -19.72 12.69 -6.17
N PRO A 405 -20.57 11.96 -6.92
CA PRO A 405 -22.02 12.03 -6.77
C PRO A 405 -22.48 11.30 -5.50
N LEU A 406 -22.14 11.85 -4.34
CA LEU A 406 -22.54 11.40 -3.03
C LEU A 406 -23.55 12.36 -2.42
N ILE A 407 -24.50 11.80 -1.67
CA ILE A 407 -25.61 12.53 -1.08
C ILE A 407 -25.52 12.41 0.44
N ALA A 408 -25.43 13.55 1.12
CA ALA A 408 -25.60 13.59 2.56
C ALA A 408 -27.06 13.32 2.90
N THR A 409 -27.28 12.21 3.59
CA THR A 409 -28.59 11.85 4.14
C THR A 409 -28.66 12.30 5.60
N ASN A 410 -29.87 12.47 6.13
CA ASN A 410 -30.04 12.96 7.49
C ASN A 410 -29.27 14.28 7.73
N GLN A 411 -29.69 15.31 7.02
CA GLN A 411 -29.01 16.61 7.01
C GLN A 411 -28.94 17.28 8.39
N ASP A 412 -29.85 16.92 9.30
CA ASP A 412 -29.84 17.38 10.69
C ASP A 412 -28.85 16.62 11.59
N ALA A 413 -28.13 15.63 11.05
CA ALA A 413 -27.15 14.89 11.83
C ALA A 413 -26.01 15.80 12.28
N PRO A 414 -25.60 15.74 13.56
CA PRO A 414 -24.60 16.64 14.14
C PRO A 414 -23.27 16.70 13.40
N ILE A 415 -22.92 15.65 12.65
CA ILE A 415 -21.70 15.62 11.83
C ILE A 415 -21.65 16.79 10.83
N TRP A 416 -22.79 17.19 10.27
CA TRP A 416 -22.88 18.26 9.27
C TRP A 416 -22.75 19.66 9.85
N GLN A 417 -22.69 19.80 11.18
CA GLN A 417 -22.29 21.03 11.86
C GLN A 417 -20.77 21.19 11.90
N PHE A 418 -20.01 20.10 11.80
CA PHE A 418 -18.55 20.08 11.82
C PHE A 418 -17.92 20.13 10.45
N MET A 419 -18.60 19.62 9.42
CA MET A 419 -18.14 19.64 8.05
C MET A 419 -19.29 19.87 7.06
N ARG A 420 -18.99 20.54 5.95
CA ARG A 420 -19.94 20.63 4.86
C ARG A 420 -20.07 19.25 4.18
N PRO A 421 -21.25 18.84 3.71
CA PRO A 421 -21.44 17.58 2.98
C PRO A 421 -20.45 17.39 1.82
N ASP A 422 -20.10 18.47 1.10
CA ASP A 422 -19.17 18.41 -0.04
C ASP A 422 -17.75 17.99 0.35
N GLU A 423 -17.35 18.19 1.60
CA GLU A 423 -16.04 17.77 2.10
C GLU A 423 -15.94 16.25 2.28
N ALA A 424 -17.09 15.55 2.32
CA ALA A 424 -17.16 14.09 2.35
C ALA A 424 -17.36 13.45 0.96
N LYS A 425 -17.54 14.26 -0.11
CA LYS A 425 -17.83 13.80 -1.46
C LYS A 425 -16.55 13.57 -2.26
N TRP A 426 -15.85 12.49 -1.95
CA TRP A 426 -14.66 12.06 -2.66
C TRP A 426 -14.66 10.53 -2.87
N HIS A 427 -13.59 9.97 -3.40
CA HIS A 427 -13.49 8.56 -3.78
C HIS A 427 -13.87 7.60 -2.65
N TYR A 428 -14.67 6.57 -2.97
CA TYR A 428 -15.07 5.49 -2.07
C TYR A 428 -14.87 4.12 -2.73
N HIS A 429 -14.70 3.07 -1.93
CA HIS A 429 -14.37 1.73 -2.42
C HIS A 429 -15.58 0.84 -2.66
N GLY A 430 -16.73 1.21 -2.17
CA GLY A 430 -17.96 0.45 -2.27
C GLY A 430 -18.99 0.93 -1.27
N TYR A 431 -20.04 0.16 -1.09
CA TYR A 431 -21.20 0.53 -0.29
C TYR A 431 -21.62 -0.56 0.68
N PHE A 432 -22.35 -0.14 1.71
CA PHE A 432 -22.89 -1.01 2.75
C PHE A 432 -24.38 -1.21 2.58
N THR A 433 -24.83 -2.47 2.75
CA THR A 433 -26.24 -2.83 2.80
C THR A 433 -26.57 -3.34 4.20
N PRO A 434 -27.54 -2.75 4.91
CA PRO A 434 -27.94 -3.23 6.23
C PRO A 434 -28.32 -4.71 6.21
N THR A 435 -27.81 -5.47 7.18
CA THR A 435 -28.15 -6.89 7.29
C THR A 435 -29.56 -7.06 7.83
N ASN A 436 -30.23 -8.12 7.37
CA ASN A 436 -31.50 -8.57 7.90
C ASN A 436 -31.33 -9.93 8.56
N LYS A 437 -31.63 -10.04 9.83
CA LYS A 437 -31.55 -11.30 10.57
C LYS A 437 -32.92 -11.59 11.18
N ASN A 438 -33.52 -12.71 10.79
CA ASN A 438 -34.83 -13.15 11.27
C ASN A 438 -35.90 -12.05 11.13
N GLY A 439 -35.97 -11.39 9.97
CA GLY A 439 -36.93 -10.32 9.68
C GLY A 439 -36.62 -8.98 10.34
N LYS A 440 -35.57 -8.90 11.20
CA LYS A 440 -35.15 -7.65 11.86
C LYS A 440 -33.97 -7.03 11.11
N LYS A 441 -34.22 -5.89 10.48
CA LYS A 441 -33.18 -5.09 9.84
C LYS A 441 -32.27 -4.45 10.88
N ALA A 442 -30.98 -4.44 10.63
CA ALA A 442 -30.02 -3.78 11.52
C ALA A 442 -30.33 -2.28 11.66
N LYS A 443 -30.20 -1.76 12.87
CA LYS A 443 -30.42 -0.34 13.18
C LYS A 443 -29.18 0.46 12.83
N ILE A 444 -29.18 1.07 11.65
CA ILE A 444 -28.13 2.01 11.22
C ILE A 444 -28.75 3.36 10.85
N CYS A 445 -28.01 4.42 11.06
CA CYS A 445 -28.33 5.77 10.59
C CYS A 445 -27.37 6.10 9.43
N ASN A 446 -27.91 6.19 8.22
CA ASN A 446 -27.12 6.58 7.05
C ASN A 446 -26.78 8.07 7.15
N LEU A 447 -25.55 8.41 6.82
CA LEU A 447 -25.04 9.80 6.82
C LEU A 447 -24.63 10.22 5.41
N LEU A 448 -24.03 9.29 4.64
CA LEU A 448 -23.61 9.54 3.26
C LEU A 448 -24.01 8.33 2.40
N CYS A 449 -24.64 8.58 1.28
CA CYS A 449 -25.06 7.57 0.30
C CYS A 449 -24.58 7.95 -1.11
N ASP A 450 -24.55 6.97 -2.01
CA ASP A 450 -24.43 7.26 -3.44
C ASP A 450 -25.79 7.65 -4.06
N GLU A 451 -25.82 7.94 -5.36
CA GLU A 451 -27.03 8.32 -6.10
C GLU A 451 -28.14 7.27 -6.09
N LEU A 452 -27.80 6.00 -5.83
CA LEU A 452 -28.74 4.90 -5.72
C LEU A 452 -29.22 4.68 -4.27
N GLY A 453 -28.87 5.59 -3.34
CA GLY A 453 -29.20 5.47 -1.93
C GLY A 453 -28.41 4.39 -1.17
N ARG A 454 -27.29 3.88 -1.76
CA ARG A 454 -26.45 2.87 -1.14
C ARG A 454 -25.49 3.52 -0.15
N THR A 455 -25.41 3.00 1.04
CA THR A 455 -24.73 3.62 2.17
C THR A 455 -23.20 3.62 2.02
N ILE A 456 -22.56 4.77 2.19
CA ILE A 456 -21.08 4.95 2.18
C ILE A 456 -20.54 5.22 3.57
N LEU A 457 -21.23 6.03 4.35
CA LEU A 457 -20.94 6.33 5.75
C LEU A 457 -22.20 6.16 6.59
N TYR A 458 -22.09 5.44 7.69
CA TYR A 458 -23.21 5.27 8.61
C TYR A 458 -22.75 5.23 10.08
N ARG A 459 -23.72 5.52 10.98
CA ARG A 459 -23.61 5.25 12.41
C ARG A 459 -24.37 3.96 12.73
N ASP A 460 -23.72 3.04 13.43
CA ASP A 460 -24.37 1.84 13.98
C ASP A 460 -25.03 2.18 15.32
N LEU A 461 -26.34 2.01 15.38
CA LEU A 461 -27.14 2.37 16.56
C LEU A 461 -27.32 1.19 17.55
N SER A 462 -26.70 0.04 17.28
CA SER A 462 -26.75 -1.14 18.17
C SER A 462 -25.81 -1.06 19.38
N PHE A 463 -24.91 -0.08 19.40
CA PHE A 463 -23.94 0.12 20.48
C PHE A 463 -24.26 1.34 21.33
N LYS A 464 -23.84 1.28 22.61
CA LYS A 464 -23.96 2.43 23.53
C LYS A 464 -23.07 3.59 23.11
N GLY A 465 -21.86 3.28 22.62
CA GLY A 465 -20.89 4.25 22.07
C GLY A 465 -21.29 4.76 20.69
N ALA A 466 -20.60 5.80 20.24
CA ALA A 466 -20.69 6.28 18.87
C ALA A 466 -19.82 5.38 17.95
N VAL A 467 -20.45 4.64 17.07
CA VAL A 467 -19.79 3.72 16.17
C VAL A 467 -20.07 4.15 14.74
N TYR A 468 -19.03 4.65 14.07
CA TYR A 468 -19.07 5.11 12.68
C TYR A 468 -18.30 4.17 11.78
N ILE A 469 -18.86 3.84 10.63
CA ILE A 469 -18.26 2.95 9.65
C ILE A 469 -18.40 3.58 8.27
N THR A 470 -17.30 3.60 7.53
CA THR A 470 -17.26 4.18 6.19
C THR A 470 -16.32 3.42 5.26
N SER A 471 -16.65 3.39 3.97
CA SER A 471 -15.76 2.91 2.90
C SER A 471 -14.82 3.99 2.35
N LEU A 472 -14.87 5.19 2.92
CA LEU A 472 -13.87 6.23 2.72
C LEU A 472 -12.60 5.86 3.50
N ASP A 473 -11.43 6.11 2.92
CA ASP A 473 -10.12 5.77 3.51
C ASP A 473 -9.16 6.98 3.52
N PRO A 474 -9.49 8.02 4.31
CA PRO A 474 -8.73 9.28 4.29
C PRO A 474 -7.27 9.09 4.68
N GLU A 475 -6.97 8.24 5.66
CA GLU A 475 -5.62 7.98 6.12
C GLU A 475 -4.73 7.36 5.04
N TYR A 476 -5.31 6.51 4.17
CA TYR A 476 -4.61 5.95 3.02
C TYR A 476 -4.22 7.05 2.03
N HIS A 477 -5.16 7.92 1.69
CA HIS A 477 -4.92 8.99 0.72
C HIS A 477 -3.96 10.06 1.26
N ILE A 478 -4.07 10.42 2.54
CA ILE A 478 -3.13 11.30 3.24
C ILE A 478 -1.74 10.67 3.21
N GLY A 479 -1.63 9.39 3.59
CA GLY A 479 -0.35 8.68 3.65
C GLY A 479 0.32 8.50 2.28
N GLN A 480 -0.46 8.42 1.22
CA GLN A 480 0.04 8.35 -0.16
C GLN A 480 0.34 9.72 -0.78
N GLY A 481 0.03 10.81 -0.09
CA GLY A 481 0.28 12.17 -0.58
C GLY A 481 -0.54 12.56 -1.80
N PHE A 482 -1.76 12.04 -1.93
CA PHE A 482 -2.68 12.47 -2.98
C PHE A 482 -4.10 12.66 -2.43
N MET A 483 -4.96 13.32 -3.20
CA MET A 483 -6.33 13.67 -2.81
C MET A 483 -6.39 14.59 -1.58
N PRO A 484 -5.90 15.83 -1.68
CA PRO A 484 -5.72 16.75 -0.54
C PRO A 484 -7.02 17.05 0.23
N THR A 485 -8.20 16.85 -0.38
CA THR A 485 -9.50 16.99 0.30
C THR A 485 -9.75 15.99 1.42
N THR A 486 -8.99 14.90 1.47
CA THR A 486 -9.16 13.87 2.50
C THR A 486 -8.67 14.31 3.88
N LYS A 487 -7.69 15.23 3.91
CA LYS A 487 -7.16 15.77 5.17
C LYS A 487 -8.22 16.58 5.95
N PRO A 488 -8.87 17.62 5.37
CA PRO A 488 -9.96 18.32 6.06
C PRO A 488 -11.09 17.39 6.50
N PHE A 489 -11.43 16.39 5.69
CA PHE A 489 -12.43 15.40 6.07
C PHE A 489 -12.02 14.64 7.33
N PHE A 490 -10.79 14.10 7.36
CA PHE A 490 -10.29 13.33 8.51
C PHE A 490 -10.27 14.19 9.78
N ASP A 491 -9.70 15.39 9.71
CA ASP A 491 -9.56 16.31 10.84
C ASP A 491 -10.93 16.69 11.44
N LYS A 492 -11.88 17.05 10.59
CA LYS A 492 -13.23 17.43 11.00
C LYS A 492 -14.03 16.25 11.54
N PHE A 493 -13.87 15.06 10.93
CA PHE A 493 -14.55 13.86 11.39
C PHE A 493 -14.03 13.41 12.76
N LEU A 494 -12.72 13.47 12.97
CA LEU A 494 -12.12 13.16 14.27
C LEU A 494 -12.56 14.17 15.34
N ASN A 495 -12.55 15.48 15.02
CA ASN A 495 -13.03 16.54 15.90
C ASN A 495 -14.50 16.34 16.30
N PHE A 496 -15.36 16.05 15.31
CA PHE A 496 -16.76 15.71 15.55
C PHE A 496 -16.90 14.52 16.49
N ALA A 497 -16.16 13.43 16.27
CA ALA A 497 -16.22 12.26 17.13
C ALA A 497 -15.80 12.58 18.57
N CYS A 498 -14.74 13.36 18.75
CA CYS A 498 -14.29 13.82 20.08
C CYS A 498 -15.36 14.69 20.76
N TYR A 499 -15.96 15.62 20.04
CA TYR A 499 -17.06 16.44 20.56
C TYR A 499 -18.23 15.58 21.05
N MET A 500 -18.67 14.60 20.23
CA MET A 500 -19.78 13.71 20.60
C MET A 500 -19.49 12.85 21.82
N ILE A 501 -18.22 12.51 22.08
CA ILE A 501 -17.80 11.73 23.23
C ILE A 501 -17.82 12.61 24.50
N ARG A 502 -17.29 13.83 24.42
CA ARG A 502 -17.28 14.79 25.56
C ARG A 502 -18.69 15.16 26.01
N ASN A 503 -19.59 15.39 25.07
CA ASN A 503 -20.96 15.86 25.37
C ASN A 503 -21.93 14.73 25.68
N LYS A 504 -21.48 13.48 25.76
CA LYS A 504 -22.23 12.35 26.30
C LYS A 504 -21.99 12.10 27.78
N LYS A 505 -20.92 12.69 28.33
CA LYS A 505 -20.61 12.65 29.77
C LYS A 505 -21.39 13.72 30.47
#